data_f3a3090557a3f0fd10ab14ac57efaef3
#
_entry.id   f3a3090557a3f0fd10ab14ac57efaef3
#
_cell.length_a   1.000
_cell.length_b   1.000
_cell.length_c   1.000
_cell.angle_alpha   90.00
_cell.angle_beta   90.00
_cell.angle_gamma   90.00
#
_symmetry.space_group_name_H-M   'P 1'
#
loop_
_entity.id
_entity.type
_entity.pdbx_description
1 polymer ?
#
loop_
_entity_poly.entity_id
_entity_poly.type
_entity_poly.pdbx_seq_one_letter_code
_entity_poly.pdbx_strand_id
1 'polypeptide(L)'
;MMIHLEPTPGLSPRLGLYFAQMEDVRRVTKRYLEGLTVDQLSWFPNARVESIGTLLLHIAAVEFSWIQEDIARRPMPEEWIIGFPIRFNIPQISGKPLGYFLEKLDEVREETRQLLAGMTDDDLRRAVVPLDDAGRPDAKSYSIEWILYHLIEHEAHHRGQISQLKRLLPPEIAITS
;
A
#
# COMPACT_ATOMS: atom_id res chain seq x y z
N MET A 1 -17.48 20.52 -14.35
CA MET A 1 -16.49 19.56 -14.87
C MET A 1 -16.75 18.20 -14.23
N MET A 2 -17.06 17.18 -15.03
CA MET A 2 -17.25 15.81 -14.52
C MET A 2 -15.86 15.15 -14.40
N ILE A 3 -15.58 14.55 -13.23
CA ILE A 3 -14.43 13.69 -13.05
C ILE A 3 -14.89 12.27 -13.35
N HIS A 4 -14.21 11.59 -14.24
CA HIS A 4 -14.52 10.23 -14.65
C HIS A 4 -13.25 9.37 -14.59
N LEU A 5 -13.39 8.11 -14.14
CA LEU A 5 -12.32 7.14 -14.16
C LEU A 5 -12.53 6.19 -15.33
N GLU A 6 -11.56 6.15 -16.23
CA GLU A 6 -11.55 5.21 -17.35
C GLU A 6 -10.76 3.96 -16.98
N PRO A 7 -11.15 2.79 -17.46
CA PRO A 7 -10.36 1.57 -17.27
C PRO A 7 -8.94 1.72 -17.79
N THR A 8 -7.97 1.27 -17.04
CA THR A 8 -6.55 1.30 -17.45
C THR A 8 -6.35 0.48 -18.72
N PRO A 9 -5.75 1.07 -19.78
CA PRO A 9 -5.47 0.35 -21.02
C PRO A 9 -4.58 -0.88 -20.81
N GLY A 10 -4.85 -1.95 -21.56
CA GLY A 10 -4.11 -3.21 -21.46
C GLY A 10 -4.61 -4.18 -20.37
N LEU A 11 -5.61 -3.78 -19.60
CA LEU A 11 -6.33 -4.64 -18.66
C LEU A 11 -7.75 -4.90 -19.17
N SER A 12 -8.38 -6.01 -18.74
CA SER A 12 -9.81 -6.23 -19.02
C SER A 12 -10.66 -5.17 -18.33
N PRO A 13 -11.88 -4.85 -18.82
CA PRO A 13 -12.59 -3.63 -18.44
C PRO A 13 -12.81 -3.43 -16.94
N ARG A 14 -13.23 -4.45 -16.20
CA ARG A 14 -13.48 -4.33 -14.75
C ARG A 14 -12.18 -4.31 -13.95
N LEU A 15 -11.20 -5.16 -14.29
CA LEU A 15 -9.86 -5.13 -13.69
C LEU A 15 -9.21 -3.77 -13.95
N GLY A 16 -9.31 -3.23 -15.18
CA GLY A 16 -8.81 -1.91 -15.52
C GLY A 16 -9.45 -0.78 -14.70
N LEU A 17 -10.75 -0.90 -14.38
CA LEU A 17 -11.43 0.08 -13.54
C LEU A 17 -10.96 0.02 -12.08
N TYR A 18 -10.77 -1.19 -11.50
CA TYR A 18 -10.18 -1.34 -10.17
C TYR A 18 -8.77 -0.77 -10.10
N PHE A 19 -7.96 -1.07 -11.12
CA PHE A 19 -6.60 -0.55 -11.16
C PHE A 19 -6.57 0.98 -11.30
N ALA A 20 -7.45 1.57 -12.11
CA ALA A 20 -7.58 3.03 -12.20
C ALA A 20 -7.99 3.67 -10.86
N GLN A 21 -8.84 3.01 -10.08
CA GLN A 21 -9.19 3.46 -8.72
C GLN A 21 -7.98 3.38 -7.77
N MET A 22 -7.21 2.29 -7.83
CA MET A 22 -5.96 2.16 -7.07
C MET A 22 -4.97 3.27 -7.43
N GLU A 23 -4.85 3.61 -8.71
CA GLU A 23 -4.00 4.71 -9.18
C GLU A 23 -4.49 6.09 -8.69
N ASP A 24 -5.80 6.32 -8.69
CA ASP A 24 -6.35 7.60 -8.21
C ASP A 24 -6.11 7.77 -6.70
N VAL A 25 -6.30 6.73 -5.90
CA VAL A 25 -5.99 6.75 -4.46
C VAL A 25 -4.49 7.03 -4.25
N ARG A 26 -3.59 6.35 -4.97
CA ARG A 26 -2.14 6.53 -4.90
C ARG A 26 -1.72 7.95 -5.30
N ARG A 27 -2.30 8.49 -6.36
CA ARG A 27 -2.08 9.86 -6.80
C ARG A 27 -2.45 10.87 -5.71
N VAL A 28 -3.56 10.65 -5.02
CA VAL A 28 -3.96 11.51 -3.90
C VAL A 28 -3.00 11.34 -2.71
N THR A 29 -2.61 10.10 -2.37
CA THR A 29 -1.62 9.82 -1.32
C THR A 29 -0.32 10.57 -1.60
N LYS A 30 0.25 10.45 -2.81
CA LYS A 30 1.50 11.14 -3.20
C LYS A 30 1.42 12.66 -3.00
N ARG A 31 0.29 13.31 -3.32
CA ARG A 31 0.11 14.76 -3.06
C ARG A 31 0.18 15.13 -1.58
N TYR A 32 -0.29 14.25 -0.69
CA TYR A 32 -0.18 14.47 0.76
C TYR A 32 1.27 14.40 1.27
N LEU A 33 2.17 13.79 0.50
CA LEU A 33 3.57 13.58 0.88
C LEU A 33 4.50 14.68 0.38
N GLU A 34 4.04 15.53 -0.54
CA GLU A 34 4.85 16.59 -1.13
C GLU A 34 5.51 17.48 -0.04
N GLY A 35 6.81 17.68 -0.19
CA GLY A 35 7.60 18.54 0.71
C GLY A 35 7.94 17.91 2.06
N LEU A 36 7.59 16.65 2.35
CA LEU A 36 7.97 16.02 3.62
C LEU A 36 9.47 15.74 3.69
N THR A 37 10.07 16.13 4.81
CA THR A 37 11.48 15.88 5.12
C THR A 37 11.69 14.51 5.73
N VAL A 38 12.97 14.08 5.82
CA VAL A 38 13.36 12.81 6.47
C VAL A 38 12.91 12.77 7.93
N ASP A 39 13.04 13.89 8.66
CA ASP A 39 12.64 13.98 10.07
C ASP A 39 11.12 13.83 10.22
N GLN A 40 10.34 14.50 9.35
CA GLN A 40 8.89 14.38 9.34
C GLN A 40 8.40 12.97 8.98
N LEU A 41 9.09 12.31 8.04
CA LEU A 41 8.80 10.93 7.67
C LEU A 41 9.12 9.92 8.76
N SER A 42 10.14 10.23 9.59
CA SER A 42 10.63 9.33 10.65
C SER A 42 9.93 9.55 11.99
N TRP A 43 9.23 10.69 12.16
CA TRP A 43 8.64 11.07 13.44
C TRP A 43 7.36 10.26 13.75
N PHE A 44 7.18 9.92 15.02
CA PHE A 44 5.95 9.33 15.56
C PHE A 44 5.72 9.81 17.01
N PRO A 45 4.46 9.99 17.44
CA PRO A 45 4.15 10.57 18.75
C PRO A 45 4.46 9.67 19.95
N ASN A 46 4.42 8.35 19.75
CA ASN A 46 4.74 7.35 20.76
C ASN A 46 4.93 5.97 20.11
N ALA A 47 5.45 4.99 20.88
CA ALA A 47 5.78 3.65 20.38
C ALA A 47 4.60 2.81 19.87
N ARG A 48 3.35 3.26 20.03
CA ARG A 48 2.13 2.57 19.54
C ARG A 48 1.61 3.14 18.22
N VAL A 49 2.26 4.18 17.70
CA VAL A 49 1.85 4.86 16.48
C VAL A 49 3.00 4.80 15.48
N GLU A 50 2.69 4.36 14.28
CA GLU A 50 3.66 4.27 13.20
C GLU A 50 3.99 5.65 12.62
N SER A 51 5.24 5.82 12.20
CA SER A 51 5.66 7.00 11.46
C SER A 51 5.05 7.02 10.06
N ILE A 52 5.07 8.21 9.42
CA ILE A 52 4.61 8.34 8.02
C ILE A 52 5.40 7.39 7.11
N GLY A 53 6.73 7.34 7.26
CA GLY A 53 7.56 6.44 6.46
C GLY A 53 7.21 4.96 6.67
N THR A 54 6.94 4.55 7.91
CA THR A 54 6.50 3.18 8.21
C THR A 54 5.15 2.88 7.58
N LEU A 55 4.18 3.80 7.66
CA LEU A 55 2.87 3.62 7.00
C LEU A 55 2.98 3.52 5.48
N LEU A 56 3.86 4.28 4.84
CA LEU A 56 4.09 4.20 3.39
C LEU A 56 4.63 2.83 2.99
N LEU A 57 5.60 2.33 3.74
CA LEU A 57 6.14 1.00 3.48
C LEU A 57 5.12 -0.10 3.78
N HIS A 58 4.29 0.07 4.83
CA HIS A 58 3.18 -0.83 5.15
C HIS A 58 2.16 -0.89 4.01
N ILE A 59 1.78 0.24 3.42
CA ILE A 59 0.88 0.27 2.25
C ILE A 59 1.46 -0.56 1.11
N ALA A 60 2.75 -0.40 0.80
CA ALA A 60 3.42 -1.16 -0.26
C ALA A 60 3.51 -2.66 0.08
N ALA A 61 3.90 -3.00 1.31
CA ALA A 61 4.05 -4.37 1.76
C ALA A 61 2.71 -5.14 1.81
N VAL A 62 1.61 -4.47 2.19
CA VAL A 62 0.27 -5.07 2.15
C VAL A 62 -0.20 -5.30 0.72
N GLU A 63 0.08 -4.36 -0.21
CA GLU A 63 -0.20 -4.58 -1.63
C GLU A 63 0.60 -5.78 -2.16
N PHE A 64 1.89 -5.90 -1.81
CA PHE A 64 2.71 -7.06 -2.15
C PHE A 64 2.12 -8.36 -1.58
N SER A 65 1.77 -8.37 -0.30
CA SER A 65 1.22 -9.56 0.37
C SER A 65 -0.03 -10.08 -0.35
N TRP A 66 -1.03 -9.24 -0.55
CA TRP A 66 -2.25 -9.68 -1.21
C TRP A 66 -2.05 -10.07 -2.68
N ILE A 67 -1.25 -9.32 -3.43
CA ILE A 67 -1.10 -9.51 -4.88
C ILE A 67 -0.08 -10.59 -5.20
N GLN A 68 1.12 -10.47 -4.66
CA GLN A 68 2.22 -11.36 -5.03
C GLN A 68 2.23 -12.64 -4.18
N GLU A 69 2.03 -12.52 -2.88
CA GLU A 69 2.05 -13.68 -1.99
C GLU A 69 0.75 -14.49 -2.08
N ASP A 70 -0.41 -13.84 -1.92
CA ASP A 70 -1.68 -14.56 -1.84
C ASP A 70 -2.28 -14.92 -3.21
N ILE A 71 -2.24 -14.02 -4.20
CA ILE A 71 -2.79 -14.31 -5.53
C ILE A 71 -1.79 -15.05 -6.42
N ALA A 72 -0.54 -14.56 -6.52
CA ALA A 72 0.49 -15.11 -7.40
C ALA A 72 1.31 -16.24 -6.79
N ARG A 73 1.17 -16.49 -5.47
CA ARG A 73 1.89 -17.51 -4.71
C ARG A 73 3.41 -17.35 -4.75
N ARG A 74 3.88 -16.10 -4.78
CA ARG A 74 5.29 -15.75 -4.64
C ARG A 74 5.59 -15.50 -3.16
N PRO A 75 6.65 -16.07 -2.58
CA PRO A 75 7.02 -15.80 -1.19
C PRO A 75 7.38 -14.33 -1.00
N MET A 76 7.03 -13.77 0.16
CA MET A 76 7.39 -12.40 0.52
C MET A 76 8.91 -12.30 0.76
N PRO A 77 9.64 -11.45 0.03
CA PRO A 77 11.04 -11.15 0.31
C PRO A 77 11.21 -10.48 1.68
N GLU A 78 12.35 -10.72 2.32
CA GLU A 78 12.67 -10.17 3.65
C GLU A 78 12.56 -8.63 3.69
N GLU A 79 12.90 -7.97 2.60
CA GLU A 79 12.82 -6.50 2.48
C GLU A 79 11.41 -5.93 2.67
N TRP A 80 10.34 -6.71 2.44
CA TRP A 80 8.95 -6.28 2.65
C TRP A 80 8.48 -6.52 4.09
N ILE A 81 9.14 -7.40 4.86
CA ILE A 81 8.80 -7.69 6.27
C ILE A 81 8.90 -6.42 7.12
N ILE A 82 9.82 -5.51 6.80
CA ILE A 82 9.98 -4.23 7.50
C ILE A 82 8.75 -3.31 7.39
N GLY A 83 7.82 -3.58 6.50
CA GLY A 83 6.51 -2.92 6.41
C GLY A 83 5.50 -3.37 7.48
N PHE A 84 5.85 -4.36 8.31
CA PHE A 84 4.98 -4.91 9.36
C PHE A 84 5.64 -4.86 10.75
N PRO A 85 6.08 -3.68 11.23
CA PRO A 85 6.87 -3.58 12.46
C PRO A 85 6.09 -4.06 13.69
N ILE A 86 4.80 -3.80 13.78
CA ILE A 86 3.97 -4.26 14.90
C ILE A 86 3.80 -5.78 14.88
N ARG A 87 3.53 -6.37 13.70
CA ARG A 87 3.33 -7.81 13.54
C ARG A 87 4.58 -8.61 13.91
N PHE A 88 5.75 -8.15 13.49
CA PHE A 88 7.02 -8.85 13.71
C PHE A 88 7.84 -8.29 14.88
N ASN A 89 7.30 -7.31 15.63
CA ASN A 89 7.98 -6.66 16.74
C ASN A 89 9.40 -6.17 16.39
N ILE A 90 9.53 -5.51 15.25
CA ILE A 90 10.78 -4.94 14.74
C ILE A 90 10.76 -3.42 14.80
N PRO A 91 11.92 -2.74 14.80
CA PRO A 91 11.99 -1.28 14.80
C PRO A 91 11.28 -0.67 13.59
N GLN A 92 10.67 0.50 13.79
CA GLN A 92 10.13 1.30 12.70
C GLN A 92 11.25 1.81 11.78
N ILE A 93 10.92 1.95 10.49
CA ILE A 93 11.87 2.52 9.54
C ILE A 93 12.07 4.00 9.79
N SER A 94 13.33 4.45 9.75
CA SER A 94 13.71 5.85 9.92
C SER A 94 14.89 6.23 9.03
N GLY A 95 15.14 7.54 8.87
CA GLY A 95 16.31 8.06 8.14
C GLY A 95 16.25 7.86 6.63
N LYS A 96 15.09 7.47 6.05
CA LYS A 96 14.93 7.31 4.61
C LYS A 96 14.28 8.54 3.99
N PRO A 97 14.78 9.01 2.82
CA PRO A 97 14.16 10.12 2.10
C PRO A 97 12.83 9.72 1.46
N LEU A 98 11.98 10.70 1.15
CA LEU A 98 10.69 10.46 0.51
C LEU A 98 10.81 9.61 -0.77
N GLY A 99 11.84 9.86 -1.59
CA GLY A 99 12.08 9.11 -2.82
C GLY A 99 12.15 7.59 -2.62
N TYR A 100 12.76 7.12 -1.53
CA TYR A 100 12.81 5.70 -1.19
C TYR A 100 11.40 5.08 -1.06
N PHE A 101 10.50 5.75 -0.37
CA PHE A 101 9.14 5.24 -0.17
C PHE A 101 8.32 5.32 -1.45
N LEU A 102 8.48 6.37 -2.24
CA LEU A 102 7.81 6.50 -3.53
C LEU A 102 8.24 5.40 -4.50
N GLU A 103 9.54 5.08 -4.55
CA GLU A 103 10.08 3.98 -5.36
C GLU A 103 9.44 2.64 -4.96
N LYS A 104 9.38 2.32 -3.65
CA LYS A 104 8.72 1.10 -3.16
C LYS A 104 7.23 1.02 -3.50
N LEU A 105 6.52 2.13 -3.38
CA LEU A 105 5.12 2.23 -3.77
C LEU A 105 4.91 2.05 -5.29
N ASP A 106 5.83 2.54 -6.12
CA ASP A 106 5.75 2.39 -7.57
C ASP A 106 6.15 0.98 -8.02
N GLU A 107 7.17 0.40 -7.41
CA GLU A 107 7.63 -0.97 -7.64
C GLU A 107 6.48 -1.98 -7.47
N VAL A 108 5.84 -2.00 -6.31
CA VAL A 108 4.75 -2.94 -6.03
C VAL A 108 3.54 -2.71 -6.95
N ARG A 109 3.24 -1.45 -7.29
CA ARG A 109 2.12 -1.11 -8.17
C ARG A 109 2.36 -1.58 -9.60
N GLU A 110 3.58 -1.48 -10.09
CA GLU A 110 3.93 -2.01 -11.42
C GLU A 110 3.85 -3.54 -11.45
N GLU A 111 4.31 -4.23 -10.40
CA GLU A 111 4.14 -5.68 -10.27
C GLU A 111 2.65 -6.09 -10.23
N THR A 112 1.82 -5.31 -9.52
CA THR A 112 0.36 -5.49 -9.52
C THR A 112 -0.21 -5.36 -10.93
N ARG A 113 0.17 -4.32 -11.67
CA ARG A 113 -0.27 -4.10 -13.06
C ARG A 113 0.09 -5.28 -13.97
N GLN A 114 1.32 -5.77 -13.84
CA GLN A 114 1.81 -6.90 -14.64
C GLN A 114 1.02 -8.18 -14.35
N LEU A 115 0.74 -8.48 -13.09
CA LEU A 115 -0.09 -9.63 -12.74
C LEU A 115 -1.50 -9.51 -13.32
N LEU A 116 -2.15 -8.36 -13.14
CA LEU A 116 -3.52 -8.12 -13.61
C LEU A 116 -3.61 -8.14 -15.16
N ALA A 117 -2.54 -7.78 -15.88
CA ALA A 117 -2.50 -7.87 -17.34
C ALA A 117 -2.58 -9.32 -17.88
N GLY A 118 -2.21 -10.30 -17.07
CA GLY A 118 -2.37 -11.71 -17.38
C GLY A 118 -3.74 -12.31 -17.01
N MET A 119 -4.68 -11.49 -16.48
CA MET A 119 -5.96 -11.92 -15.95
C MET A 119 -7.12 -11.33 -16.76
N THR A 120 -8.32 -11.91 -16.56
CA THR A 120 -9.57 -11.45 -17.16
C THR A 120 -10.58 -11.06 -16.08
N ASP A 121 -11.68 -10.42 -16.46
CA ASP A 121 -12.76 -10.07 -15.53
C ASP A 121 -13.42 -11.29 -14.85
N ASP A 122 -13.33 -12.48 -15.46
CA ASP A 122 -13.81 -13.72 -14.86
C ASP A 122 -12.98 -14.13 -13.63
N ASP A 123 -11.69 -13.80 -13.61
CA ASP A 123 -10.81 -14.06 -12.48
C ASP A 123 -11.19 -13.26 -11.21
N LEU A 124 -11.92 -12.17 -11.34
CA LEU A 124 -12.37 -11.35 -10.21
C LEU A 124 -13.14 -12.16 -9.16
N ARG A 125 -13.82 -13.23 -9.57
CA ARG A 125 -14.59 -14.11 -8.66
C ARG A 125 -13.77 -15.26 -8.11
N ARG A 126 -12.53 -15.45 -8.57
CA ARG A 126 -11.67 -16.53 -8.09
C ARG A 126 -11.41 -16.35 -6.60
N ALA A 127 -11.61 -17.42 -5.82
CA ALA A 127 -11.34 -17.46 -4.40
C ALA A 127 -9.82 -17.58 -4.15
N VAL A 128 -9.33 -16.77 -3.25
CA VAL A 128 -7.96 -16.76 -2.74
C VAL A 128 -8.02 -17.08 -1.25
N VAL A 129 -7.27 -18.07 -0.80
CA VAL A 129 -7.11 -18.41 0.62
C VAL A 129 -5.73 -17.95 1.04
N PRO A 130 -5.61 -16.90 1.87
CA PRO A 130 -4.31 -16.47 2.40
C PRO A 130 -3.62 -17.57 3.20
N LEU A 131 -2.30 -17.51 3.27
CA LEU A 131 -1.52 -18.36 4.16
C LEU A 131 -1.04 -17.56 5.35
N ASP A 132 -1.00 -18.19 6.52
CA ASP A 132 -0.36 -17.59 7.69
C ASP A 132 1.19 -17.71 7.60
N ASP A 133 1.91 -17.11 8.58
CA ASP A 133 3.38 -17.14 8.61
C ASP A 133 4.00 -18.55 8.67
N ALA A 134 3.20 -19.56 8.99
CA ALA A 134 3.60 -20.97 9.00
C ALA A 134 3.17 -21.71 7.71
N GLY A 135 2.66 -20.98 6.70
CA GLY A 135 2.18 -21.55 5.44
C GLY A 135 0.85 -22.31 5.54
N ARG A 136 0.09 -22.13 6.62
CA ARG A 136 -1.20 -22.76 6.82
C ARG A 136 -2.32 -21.92 6.23
N PRO A 137 -3.32 -22.53 5.56
CA PRO A 137 -4.42 -21.76 4.98
C PRO A 137 -5.27 -21.06 6.07
N ASP A 138 -5.68 -19.83 5.80
CA ASP A 138 -6.68 -19.12 6.61
C ASP A 138 -8.03 -19.88 6.54
N ALA A 139 -8.85 -19.71 7.56
CA ALA A 139 -10.22 -20.20 7.61
C ALA A 139 -11.15 -19.47 6.63
N LYS A 140 -10.74 -18.32 6.11
CA LYS A 140 -11.50 -17.48 5.18
C LYS A 140 -10.87 -17.48 3.79
N SER A 141 -11.72 -17.37 2.77
CA SER A 141 -11.31 -17.07 1.40
C SER A 141 -11.86 -15.71 0.98
N TYR A 142 -11.14 -15.05 0.09
CA TYR A 142 -11.48 -13.75 -0.44
C TYR A 142 -11.52 -13.81 -1.97
N SER A 143 -12.46 -13.11 -2.62
CA SER A 143 -12.41 -12.98 -4.07
C SER A 143 -11.32 -11.96 -4.45
N ILE A 144 -10.74 -12.10 -5.65
CA ILE A 144 -9.79 -11.10 -6.17
C ILE A 144 -10.44 -9.71 -6.20
N GLU A 145 -11.73 -9.62 -6.56
CA GLU A 145 -12.50 -8.38 -6.53
C GLU A 145 -12.49 -7.74 -5.13
N TRP A 146 -12.71 -8.53 -4.08
CA TRP A 146 -12.65 -8.04 -2.70
C TRP A 146 -11.24 -7.57 -2.33
N ILE A 147 -10.20 -8.31 -2.75
CA ILE A 147 -8.80 -7.94 -2.48
C ILE A 147 -8.48 -6.58 -3.12
N LEU A 148 -8.84 -6.36 -4.38
CA LEU A 148 -8.61 -5.09 -5.05
C LEU A 148 -9.37 -3.92 -4.37
N TYR A 149 -10.63 -4.14 -3.99
CA TYR A 149 -11.39 -3.17 -3.20
C TYR A 149 -10.71 -2.89 -1.84
N HIS A 150 -10.28 -3.95 -1.14
CA HIS A 150 -9.60 -3.80 0.14
C HIS A 150 -8.32 -2.98 0.04
N LEU A 151 -7.52 -3.15 -1.01
CA LEU A 151 -6.30 -2.36 -1.23
C LEU A 151 -6.60 -0.88 -1.45
N ILE A 152 -7.69 -0.54 -2.14
CA ILE A 152 -8.14 0.85 -2.31
C ILE A 152 -8.52 1.46 -0.94
N GLU A 153 -9.33 0.75 -0.18
CA GLU A 153 -9.78 1.17 1.15
C GLU A 153 -8.61 1.28 2.13
N HIS A 154 -7.70 0.31 2.13
CA HIS A 154 -6.52 0.25 2.99
C HIS A 154 -5.61 1.47 2.77
N GLU A 155 -5.27 1.80 1.52
CA GLU A 155 -4.45 2.97 1.23
C GLU A 155 -5.17 4.27 1.61
N ALA A 156 -6.48 4.38 1.35
CA ALA A 156 -7.26 5.55 1.75
C ALA A 156 -7.32 5.71 3.28
N HIS A 157 -7.45 4.61 4.02
CA HIS A 157 -7.41 4.59 5.49
C HIS A 157 -6.06 5.13 6.01
N HIS A 158 -4.94 4.57 5.55
CA HIS A 158 -3.61 5.00 5.97
C HIS A 158 -3.27 6.43 5.53
N ARG A 159 -3.77 6.90 4.39
CA ARG A 159 -3.67 8.31 4.00
C ARG A 159 -4.35 9.23 5.03
N GLY A 160 -5.47 8.81 5.62
CA GLY A 160 -6.10 9.54 6.72
C GLY A 160 -5.20 9.63 7.95
N GLN A 161 -4.53 8.54 8.32
CA GLN A 161 -3.54 8.52 9.41
C GLN A 161 -2.33 9.41 9.10
N ILE A 162 -1.79 9.36 7.89
CA ILE A 162 -0.71 10.24 7.42
C ILE A 162 -1.12 11.72 7.54
N SER A 163 -2.34 12.06 7.10
CA SER A 163 -2.87 13.43 7.24
C SER A 163 -2.95 13.88 8.70
N GLN A 164 -3.33 12.98 9.60
CA GLN A 164 -3.36 13.26 11.03
C GLN A 164 -1.96 13.45 11.61
N LEU A 165 -1.01 12.57 11.28
CA LEU A 165 0.39 12.68 11.74
C LEU A 165 1.01 14.02 11.29
N LYS A 166 0.79 14.46 10.06
CA LYS A 166 1.24 15.77 9.59
C LYS A 166 0.74 16.94 10.45
N ARG A 167 -0.47 16.85 11.00
CA ARG A 167 -1.03 17.90 11.88
C ARG A 167 -0.49 17.81 13.30
N LEU A 168 0.04 16.66 13.71
CA LEU A 168 0.60 16.42 15.04
C LEU A 168 2.12 16.64 15.09
N LEU A 169 2.76 16.96 13.95
CA LEU A 169 4.19 17.23 13.92
C LEU A 169 4.53 18.36 14.92
N PRO A 170 5.54 18.17 15.77
CA PRO A 170 5.98 19.21 16.68
C PRO A 170 6.56 20.40 15.92
N PRO A 171 6.44 21.63 16.44
CA PRO A 171 6.88 22.85 15.75
C PRO A 171 8.32 22.79 15.24
N GLU A 172 9.22 22.11 15.96
CA GLU A 172 10.65 22.01 15.67
C GLU A 172 10.93 21.29 14.35
N ILE A 173 10.06 20.36 13.94
CA ILE A 173 10.19 19.61 12.68
C ILE A 173 9.08 19.95 11.67
N ALA A 174 8.04 20.67 12.09
CA ALA A 174 6.97 21.11 11.19
C ALA A 174 7.39 22.25 10.26
N ILE A 175 8.37 23.07 10.68
CA ILE A 175 8.86 24.26 9.98
C ILE A 175 10.12 23.88 9.21
N THR A 176 9.97 23.28 8.06
CA THR A 176 10.97 23.29 6.99
C THR A 176 10.26 23.69 5.71
N SER A 177 10.24 24.98 5.50
CA SER A 177 9.85 25.63 4.24
C SER A 177 10.94 25.50 3.20
#